data_ebf8c775a5dabe5d158bf3cee518f4f2
#
_entry.id   ebf8c775a5dabe5d158bf3cee518f4f2
#
_cell.length_a   1.000
_cell.length_b   1.000
_cell.length_c   1.000
_cell.angle_alpha   90.00
_cell.angle_beta   90.00
_cell.angle_gamma   90.00
#
_symmetry.space_group_name_H-M   'P 1'
#
loop_
_entity.id
_entity.type
_entity.pdbx_description
1 polymer ?
#
loop_
_entity_poly.entity_id
_entity_poly.type
_entity_poly.pdbx_seq_one_letter_code
_entity_poly.pdbx_strand_id
1 'polypeptide(L)'
;PYPRNVFSCGQAKQGVSLFHTNFTNRIDKTSYILNYGQTPLVKSRYLKYVTKEKHPYGENAIVAIMCYSGYNVEDAVIINRASLERGLFRTTYFNMYEAHEEKQNIGNAKVDTVFMDIMRNNVIGLKPDYDYSHLDKKTGLIKENTYVNTKTVVIGKATRSIIEKDVYIDASKTTKKGQIGYVDKAF
;
A
#
# COMPACT_ATOMS: atom_id res chain seq x y z
N PRO A 1 -8.99 15.22 -31.61
CA PRO A 1 -8.62 15.73 -30.27
C PRO A 1 -9.38 15.12 -29.11
N TYR A 2 -10.65 14.73 -29.25
CA TYR A 2 -11.44 14.19 -28.11
C TYR A 2 -10.80 12.96 -27.41
N PRO A 3 -10.34 11.90 -28.12
CA PRO A 3 -9.67 10.78 -27.44
C PRO A 3 -8.41 11.21 -26.71
N ARG A 4 -7.61 12.11 -27.25
CA ARG A 4 -6.39 12.62 -26.61
C ARG A 4 -6.69 13.42 -25.36
N ASN A 5 -7.74 14.23 -25.34
CA ASN A 5 -8.16 14.97 -24.15
C ASN A 5 -8.61 14.03 -23.03
N VAL A 6 -9.31 12.94 -23.37
CA VAL A 6 -9.71 11.90 -22.39
C VAL A 6 -8.47 11.19 -21.83
N PHE A 7 -7.52 10.80 -22.67
CA PHE A 7 -6.27 10.17 -22.23
C PHE A 7 -5.43 11.10 -21.36
N SER A 8 -5.27 12.35 -21.75
CA SER A 8 -4.51 13.34 -20.96
C SER A 8 -5.12 13.56 -19.57
N CYS A 9 -6.44 13.65 -19.48
CA CYS A 9 -7.14 13.78 -18.21
C CYS A 9 -6.97 12.53 -17.34
N GLY A 10 -7.10 11.33 -17.91
CA GLY A 10 -6.87 10.05 -17.22
C GLY A 10 -5.43 9.91 -16.70
N GLN A 11 -4.46 10.24 -17.54
CA GLN A 11 -3.04 10.18 -17.19
C GLN A 11 -2.66 11.18 -16.10
N ALA A 12 -3.23 12.37 -16.09
CA ALA A 12 -3.00 13.37 -15.05
C ALA A 12 -3.45 12.87 -13.67
N LYS A 13 -4.54 12.11 -13.60
CA LYS A 13 -5.04 11.50 -12.36
C LYS A 13 -4.19 10.33 -11.86
N GLN A 14 -3.35 9.75 -12.70
CA GLN A 14 -2.48 8.62 -12.41
C GLN A 14 -1.00 9.03 -12.33
N GLY A 15 -0.72 10.31 -12.32
CA GLY A 15 0.63 10.84 -12.18
C GLY A 15 1.23 10.47 -10.82
N VAL A 16 2.54 10.20 -10.79
CA VAL A 16 3.28 9.87 -9.57
C VAL A 16 4.34 10.92 -9.30
N SER A 17 4.30 11.45 -8.08
CA SER A 17 5.28 12.44 -7.60
C SER A 17 5.44 12.35 -6.09
N LEU A 18 6.14 13.30 -5.49
CA LEU A 18 6.04 13.58 -4.08
C LEU A 18 4.79 14.46 -3.85
N PHE A 19 3.64 13.85 -3.57
CA PHE A 19 2.34 14.55 -3.51
C PHE A 19 2.23 15.53 -2.33
N HIS A 20 2.93 15.25 -1.22
CA HIS A 20 3.07 16.14 -0.07
C HIS A 20 4.44 15.97 0.59
N THR A 21 5.05 17.06 1.06
CA THR A 21 6.33 17.00 1.77
C THR A 21 6.24 16.26 3.08
N ASN A 22 5.12 16.31 3.74
CA ASN A 22 4.86 15.62 5.00
C ASN A 22 4.17 14.26 4.84
N PHE A 23 4.37 13.59 3.70
CA PHE A 23 3.72 12.31 3.41
C PHE A 23 3.96 11.26 4.52
N THR A 24 5.10 11.30 5.19
CA THR A 24 5.43 10.40 6.30
C THR A 24 4.55 10.60 7.53
N ASN A 25 3.91 11.75 7.69
CA ASN A 25 3.02 12.08 8.82
C ASN A 25 1.54 12.01 8.43
N ARG A 26 1.24 11.67 7.18
CA ARG A 26 -0.13 11.53 6.69
C ARG A 26 -0.61 10.09 6.86
N ILE A 27 -1.91 9.95 7.06
CA ILE A 27 -2.62 8.68 7.06
C ILE A 27 -3.46 8.61 5.78
N ASP A 28 -2.89 8.03 4.75
CA ASP A 28 -3.56 7.82 3.47
C ASP A 28 -3.84 6.33 3.26
N LYS A 29 -5.01 5.98 2.74
CA LYS A 29 -5.36 4.56 2.50
C LYS A 29 -4.43 3.91 1.46
N THR A 30 -4.08 4.67 0.44
CA THR A 30 -3.16 4.25 -0.60
C THR A 30 -2.40 5.45 -1.11
N SER A 31 -1.09 5.36 -1.19
CA SER A 31 -0.26 6.42 -1.75
C SER A 31 0.94 5.87 -2.50
N TYR A 32 1.39 6.64 -3.48
CA TYR A 32 2.57 6.36 -4.30
C TYR A 32 3.50 7.55 -4.22
N ILE A 33 4.77 7.28 -3.98
CA ILE A 33 5.84 8.29 -3.93
C ILE A 33 6.86 7.99 -5.01
N LEU A 34 7.17 8.98 -5.85
CA LEU A 34 8.29 8.90 -6.78
C LEU A 34 9.58 9.23 -6.00
N ASN A 35 10.48 8.26 -5.93
CA ASN A 35 11.66 8.38 -5.07
C ASN A 35 12.68 9.40 -5.59
N TYR A 36 12.88 9.44 -6.90
CA TYR A 36 13.92 10.26 -7.54
C TYR A 36 13.34 11.20 -8.60
N GLY A 37 12.29 11.94 -8.24
CA GLY A 37 11.68 12.93 -9.12
C GLY A 37 12.68 14.02 -9.52
N GLN A 38 12.57 14.48 -10.75
CA GLN A 38 13.44 15.52 -11.32
C GLN A 38 12.62 16.68 -11.84
N THR A 39 13.15 17.89 -11.70
CA THR A 39 12.56 19.06 -12.32
C THR A 39 12.55 18.88 -13.84
N PRO A 40 11.38 19.04 -14.52
CA PRO A 40 11.30 18.80 -15.96
C PRO A 40 12.13 19.82 -16.74
N LEU A 41 12.75 19.36 -17.83
CA LEU A 41 13.49 20.23 -18.77
C LEU A 41 12.55 21.24 -19.43
N VAL A 42 11.34 20.85 -19.73
CA VAL A 42 10.30 21.73 -20.30
C VAL A 42 9.20 21.91 -19.26
N LYS A 43 8.98 23.13 -18.84
CA LYS A 43 8.04 23.49 -17.79
C LYS A 43 7.24 24.74 -18.10
N SER A 44 5.99 24.79 -17.60
CA SER A 44 5.20 26.01 -17.66
C SER A 44 5.65 27.04 -16.61
N ARG A 45 5.28 28.30 -16.81
CA ARG A 45 5.51 29.37 -15.82
C ARG A 45 4.90 29.05 -14.44
N TYR A 46 3.81 28.30 -14.43
CA TYR A 46 3.07 28.00 -13.20
C TYR A 46 3.76 27.02 -12.27
N LEU A 47 4.67 26.17 -12.75
CA LEU A 47 5.38 25.22 -11.92
C LEU A 47 6.09 25.90 -10.73
N LYS A 48 6.67 27.06 -10.97
CA LYS A 48 7.33 27.88 -9.95
C LYS A 48 6.37 28.32 -8.83
N TYR A 49 5.13 28.63 -9.17
CA TYR A 49 4.14 29.13 -8.22
C TYR A 49 3.37 28.02 -7.51
N VAL A 50 3.03 26.95 -8.21
CA VAL A 50 2.25 25.84 -7.68
C VAL A 50 3.03 25.02 -6.65
N THR A 51 4.24 24.63 -6.99
CA THR A 51 5.03 23.72 -6.14
C THR A 51 6.39 24.30 -5.75
N LYS A 52 6.71 25.51 -6.16
CA LYS A 52 8.06 26.12 -6.03
C LYS A 52 9.16 25.19 -6.57
N GLU A 53 8.82 24.39 -7.59
CA GLU A 53 9.70 23.37 -8.19
C GLU A 53 10.18 22.27 -7.23
N LYS A 54 9.51 22.08 -6.08
CA LYS A 54 9.94 21.15 -5.03
C LYS A 54 9.33 19.75 -5.14
N HIS A 55 8.27 19.58 -5.91
CA HIS A 55 7.53 18.30 -6.05
C HIS A 55 7.35 17.93 -7.52
N PRO A 56 8.42 17.58 -8.23
CA PRO A 56 8.34 17.26 -9.65
C PRO A 56 7.54 15.98 -9.90
N TYR A 57 6.77 16.00 -11.01
CA TYR A 57 5.99 14.87 -11.52
C TYR A 57 6.76 14.17 -12.62
N GLY A 58 7.67 13.32 -12.28
CA GLY A 58 8.39 12.48 -13.23
C GLY A 58 9.89 12.66 -13.22
N GLU A 59 10.52 12.08 -14.20
CA GLU A 59 11.95 12.06 -14.37
C GLU A 59 12.29 12.42 -15.83
N ASN A 60 13.47 13.02 -16.04
CA ASN A 60 13.97 13.27 -17.38
C ASN A 60 14.65 12.01 -17.90
N ALA A 61 14.14 11.47 -19.01
CA ALA A 61 14.71 10.29 -19.64
C ALA A 61 15.28 10.62 -21.01
N ILE A 62 16.37 9.96 -21.38
CA ILE A 62 16.90 10.00 -22.74
C ILE A 62 16.11 9.00 -23.57
N VAL A 63 15.41 9.48 -24.60
CA VAL A 63 14.53 8.65 -25.44
C VAL A 63 15.11 8.54 -26.84
N ALA A 64 15.34 7.32 -27.30
CA ALA A 64 15.63 7.02 -28.69
C ALA A 64 14.37 6.58 -29.40
N ILE A 65 13.95 7.30 -30.45
CA ILE A 65 12.78 6.96 -31.26
C ILE A 65 13.29 6.10 -32.42
N MET A 66 13.23 4.79 -32.25
CA MET A 66 13.71 3.84 -33.24
C MET A 66 13.03 2.49 -33.06
N CYS A 67 12.90 1.72 -34.15
CA CYS A 67 12.58 0.31 -34.04
C CYS A 67 13.86 -0.44 -33.67
N TYR A 68 13.87 -1.05 -32.49
CA TYR A 68 15.02 -1.78 -31.98
C TYR A 68 14.62 -3.22 -31.63
N SER A 69 15.20 -4.21 -32.33
CA SER A 69 14.94 -5.64 -32.15
C SER A 69 13.48 -6.11 -32.33
N GLY A 70 12.55 -5.23 -32.66
CA GLY A 70 11.12 -5.52 -32.80
C GLY A 70 10.36 -5.67 -31.46
N TYR A 71 11.02 -5.60 -30.31
CA TYR A 71 10.35 -5.74 -29.00
C TYR A 71 9.66 -4.45 -28.50
N ASN A 72 9.77 -3.36 -29.24
CA ASN A 72 9.08 -2.08 -28.97
C ASN A 72 7.99 -1.77 -29.99
N VAL A 73 7.41 -2.78 -30.62
CA VAL A 73 6.29 -2.62 -31.56
C VAL A 73 5.02 -2.25 -30.83
N GLU A 74 4.19 -1.40 -31.46
CA GLU A 74 2.96 -0.84 -30.89
C GLU A 74 3.25 0.01 -29.64
N ASP A 75 2.61 -0.30 -28.51
CA ASP A 75 2.73 0.44 -27.25
C ASP A 75 3.86 -0.09 -26.35
N ALA A 76 4.67 -1.02 -26.83
CA ALA A 76 5.76 -1.60 -26.07
C ALA A 76 6.96 -0.64 -25.95
N VAL A 77 7.62 -0.65 -24.83
CA VAL A 77 8.78 0.19 -24.51
C VAL A 77 9.95 -0.67 -24.06
N ILE A 78 11.13 -0.39 -24.61
CA ILE A 78 12.39 -1.00 -24.14
C ILE A 78 13.08 0.00 -23.21
N ILE A 79 13.46 -0.44 -22.02
CA ILE A 79 14.11 0.39 -21.01
C ILE A 79 15.50 -0.19 -20.69
N ASN A 80 16.47 0.68 -20.48
CA ASN A 80 17.81 0.27 -20.05
C ASN A 80 17.75 -0.32 -18.63
N ARG A 81 18.11 -1.59 -18.49
CA ARG A 81 18.08 -2.33 -17.22
C ARG A 81 18.95 -1.68 -16.14
N ALA A 82 20.16 -1.28 -16.48
CA ALA A 82 21.05 -0.63 -15.51
C ALA A 82 20.51 0.72 -15.01
N SER A 83 19.71 1.42 -15.82
CA SER A 83 19.02 2.63 -15.36
C SER A 83 17.91 2.32 -14.37
N LEU A 84 17.15 1.23 -14.57
CA LEU A 84 16.15 0.76 -13.60
C LEU A 84 16.82 0.35 -12.28
N GLU A 85 17.92 -0.37 -12.35
CA GLU A 85 18.68 -0.79 -11.17
C GLU A 85 19.24 0.40 -10.38
N ARG A 86 19.56 1.50 -11.05
CA ARG A 86 19.95 2.77 -10.42
C ARG A 86 18.78 3.59 -9.88
N GLY A 87 17.55 3.21 -10.16
CA GLY A 87 16.36 3.83 -9.58
C GLY A 87 15.50 4.65 -10.54
N LEU A 88 15.68 4.53 -11.86
CA LEU A 88 14.78 5.16 -12.83
C LEU A 88 13.32 4.69 -12.60
N PHE A 89 12.39 5.63 -12.47
CA PHE A 89 10.97 5.40 -12.19
C PHE A 89 10.68 4.61 -10.91
N ARG A 90 11.62 4.56 -10.00
CA ARG A 90 11.44 3.90 -8.71
C ARG A 90 10.37 4.60 -7.88
N THR A 91 9.40 3.83 -7.42
CA THR A 91 8.30 4.31 -6.59
C THR A 91 8.21 3.52 -5.31
N THR A 92 7.72 4.16 -4.25
CA THR A 92 7.33 3.50 -3.01
C THR A 92 5.82 3.52 -2.92
N TYR A 93 5.24 2.36 -2.70
CA TYR A 93 3.81 2.17 -2.52
C TYR A 93 3.50 1.99 -1.04
N PHE A 94 2.60 2.82 -0.51
CA PHE A 94 2.08 2.69 0.85
C PHE A 94 0.63 2.25 0.79
N ASN A 95 0.28 1.32 1.64
CA ASN A 95 -1.09 0.88 1.83
C ASN A 95 -1.41 0.76 3.31
N MET A 96 -2.61 1.18 3.70
CA MET A 96 -3.08 1.12 5.07
C MET A 96 -4.03 -0.05 5.29
N TYR A 97 -3.83 -0.76 6.39
CA TYR A 97 -4.77 -1.72 6.94
C TYR A 97 -5.40 -1.12 8.18
N GLU A 98 -6.71 -1.06 8.22
CA GLU A 98 -7.48 -0.54 9.35
C GLU A 98 -8.47 -1.58 9.86
N ALA A 99 -8.70 -1.61 11.14
CA ALA A 99 -9.74 -2.43 11.76
C ALA A 99 -10.36 -1.66 12.91
N HIS A 100 -11.57 -2.03 13.26
CA HIS A 100 -12.31 -1.46 14.39
C HIS A 100 -12.83 -2.60 15.26
N GLU A 101 -12.94 -2.33 16.55
CA GLU A 101 -13.75 -3.15 17.43
C GLU A 101 -15.22 -2.89 17.15
N GLU A 102 -15.99 -3.94 17.00
CA GLU A 102 -17.39 -3.85 16.62
C GLU A 102 -18.25 -4.63 17.59
N LYS A 103 -19.38 -4.05 17.94
CA LYS A 103 -20.45 -4.73 18.67
C LYS A 103 -21.63 -4.94 17.73
N GLN A 104 -21.91 -6.19 17.42
CA GLN A 104 -23.01 -6.56 16.54
C GLN A 104 -24.08 -7.30 17.32
N ASN A 105 -25.35 -6.99 17.03
CA ASN A 105 -26.48 -7.75 17.54
C ASN A 105 -26.88 -8.74 16.45
N ILE A 106 -26.73 -10.05 16.73
CA ILE A 106 -27.17 -11.13 15.84
C ILE A 106 -28.35 -11.82 16.51
N GLY A 107 -29.57 -11.45 16.11
CA GLY A 107 -30.78 -11.87 16.81
C GLY A 107 -30.77 -11.32 18.25
N ASN A 108 -30.87 -12.19 19.23
CA ASN A 108 -30.85 -11.87 20.66
C ASN A 108 -29.44 -11.91 21.27
N ALA A 109 -28.41 -12.28 20.51
CA ALA A 109 -27.03 -12.37 20.99
C ALA A 109 -26.24 -11.11 20.65
N LYS A 110 -25.46 -10.63 21.61
CA LYS A 110 -24.46 -9.57 21.41
C LYS A 110 -23.12 -10.23 21.10
N VAL A 111 -22.55 -9.89 19.96
CA VAL A 111 -21.25 -10.38 19.51
C VAL A 111 -20.28 -9.23 19.50
N ASP A 112 -19.26 -9.34 20.31
CA ASP A 112 -18.18 -8.35 20.40
C ASP A 112 -16.96 -8.85 19.62
N THR A 113 -16.43 -8.00 18.77
CA THR A 113 -15.16 -8.25 18.08
C THR A 113 -14.12 -7.31 18.67
N VAL A 114 -13.03 -7.89 19.19
CA VAL A 114 -12.01 -7.16 19.96
C VAL A 114 -10.60 -7.44 19.43
N PHE A 115 -9.71 -6.51 19.65
CA PHE A 115 -8.27 -6.71 19.44
C PHE A 115 -7.71 -7.51 20.61
N MET A 116 -6.97 -8.56 20.29
CA MET A 116 -6.39 -9.41 21.32
C MET A 116 -5.19 -10.22 20.84
N ASP A 117 -4.52 -10.85 21.78
CA ASP A 117 -3.53 -11.87 21.48
C ASP A 117 -4.22 -13.11 20.89
N ILE A 118 -4.06 -13.30 19.59
CA ILE A 118 -4.70 -14.39 18.83
C ILE A 118 -4.08 -15.75 19.13
N MET A 119 -2.87 -15.79 19.68
CA MET A 119 -2.18 -17.03 20.01
C MET A 119 -2.62 -17.64 21.36
N ARG A 120 -3.67 -17.13 21.96
CA ARG A 120 -4.23 -17.70 23.20
C ARG A 120 -4.98 -19.02 22.92
N ASN A 121 -4.95 -19.90 23.90
CA ASN A 121 -5.56 -21.25 23.79
C ASN A 121 -7.10 -21.25 23.57
N ASN A 122 -7.75 -20.14 23.87
CA ASN A 122 -9.19 -19.97 23.69
C ASN A 122 -9.61 -19.34 22.35
N VAL A 123 -8.68 -19.19 21.41
CA VAL A 123 -8.98 -18.72 20.06
C VAL A 123 -8.99 -19.91 19.10
N ILE A 124 -10.08 -20.06 18.37
CA ILE A 124 -10.27 -21.12 17.37
C ILE A 124 -10.36 -20.53 15.96
N GLY A 125 -10.18 -21.38 14.95
CA GLY A 125 -10.30 -20.98 13.56
C GLY A 125 -9.09 -20.25 12.99
N LEU A 126 -7.93 -20.41 13.60
CA LEU A 126 -6.66 -19.88 13.05
C LEU A 126 -6.41 -20.43 11.66
N LYS A 127 -5.96 -19.59 10.77
CA LYS A 127 -5.60 -20.00 9.41
C LYS A 127 -4.28 -20.77 9.43
N PRO A 128 -4.24 -22.06 9.00
CA PRO A 128 -3.07 -22.93 9.19
C PRO A 128 -1.86 -22.42 8.48
N ASP A 129 -1.79 -21.80 7.46
CA ASP A 129 -0.60 -21.36 6.73
C ASP A 129 -0.22 -19.91 6.95
N TYR A 130 -0.84 -19.23 7.91
CA TYR A 130 -0.60 -17.81 8.16
C TYR A 130 0.31 -17.58 9.37
N ASP A 131 1.15 -16.57 9.26
CA ASP A 131 2.09 -16.21 10.31
C ASP A 131 1.51 -15.13 11.23
N TYR A 132 1.30 -15.49 12.48
CA TYR A 132 0.82 -14.64 13.58
C TYR A 132 1.93 -14.20 14.52
N SER A 133 3.16 -14.70 14.33
CA SER A 133 4.28 -14.54 15.28
C SER A 133 4.72 -13.10 15.52
N HIS A 134 4.45 -12.24 14.55
CA HIS A 134 4.88 -10.83 14.59
C HIS A 134 3.89 -9.89 15.28
N LEU A 135 2.75 -10.41 15.76
CA LEU A 135 1.76 -9.61 16.48
C LEU A 135 2.23 -9.30 17.92
N ASP A 136 1.98 -8.06 18.33
CA ASP A 136 2.14 -7.68 19.73
C ASP A 136 1.01 -8.27 20.58
N LYS A 137 1.37 -8.89 21.71
CA LYS A 137 0.40 -9.57 22.59
C LYS A 137 -0.58 -8.64 23.29
N LYS A 138 -0.23 -7.36 23.44
CA LYS A 138 -1.08 -6.38 24.13
C LYS A 138 -2.04 -5.69 23.19
N THR A 139 -1.54 -5.25 22.05
CA THR A 139 -2.29 -4.44 21.07
C THR A 139 -2.91 -5.26 19.96
N GLY A 140 -2.41 -6.47 19.69
CA GLY A 140 -2.80 -7.26 18.53
C GLY A 140 -2.27 -6.73 17.20
N LEU A 141 -1.44 -5.68 17.21
CA LEU A 141 -0.87 -5.09 15.99
C LEU A 141 0.47 -5.73 15.64
N ILE A 142 0.77 -5.76 14.36
CA ILE A 142 2.09 -6.18 13.89
C ILE A 142 3.14 -5.14 14.29
N LYS A 143 4.36 -5.60 14.60
CA LYS A 143 5.47 -4.71 14.96
C LYS A 143 5.98 -3.93 13.76
N GLU A 144 6.39 -2.70 13.99
CA GLU A 144 7.06 -1.86 12.99
C GLU A 144 8.35 -2.51 12.47
N ASN A 145 8.75 -2.16 11.26
CA ASN A 145 9.91 -2.73 10.54
C ASN A 145 9.86 -4.24 10.28
N THR A 146 8.70 -4.88 10.49
CA THR A 146 8.51 -6.29 10.18
C THR A 146 8.30 -6.47 8.68
N TYR A 147 9.00 -7.43 8.09
CA TYR A 147 8.75 -7.84 6.72
C TYR A 147 7.43 -8.60 6.62
N VAL A 148 6.59 -8.24 5.66
CA VAL A 148 5.29 -8.86 5.42
C VAL A 148 5.22 -9.47 4.03
N ASN A 149 4.59 -10.61 3.97
CA ASN A 149 4.27 -11.32 2.74
C ASN A 149 2.77 -11.61 2.65
N THR A 150 2.34 -12.33 1.65
CA THR A 150 0.91 -12.64 1.39
C THR A 150 0.23 -13.50 2.47
N LYS A 151 0.98 -14.09 3.37
CA LYS A 151 0.49 -14.97 4.47
C LYS A 151 0.73 -14.37 5.86
N THR A 152 1.14 -13.12 5.94
CA THR A 152 1.37 -12.44 7.23
C THR A 152 0.08 -11.82 7.76
N VAL A 153 -0.19 -12.05 9.04
CA VAL A 153 -1.28 -11.40 9.76
C VAL A 153 -0.79 -10.05 10.29
N VAL A 154 -1.52 -9.00 9.96
CA VAL A 154 -1.13 -7.62 10.32
C VAL A 154 -1.91 -7.05 11.50
N ILE A 155 -3.15 -7.50 11.71
CA ILE A 155 -3.99 -7.07 12.83
C ILE A 155 -4.67 -8.30 13.43
N GLY A 156 -4.37 -8.60 14.68
CA GLY A 156 -5.00 -9.65 15.47
C GLY A 156 -6.34 -9.18 16.02
N LYS A 157 -7.42 -9.75 15.52
CA LYS A 157 -8.79 -9.44 15.89
C LYS A 157 -9.58 -10.74 16.05
N ALA A 158 -10.36 -10.87 17.09
CA ALA A 158 -11.19 -12.05 17.30
C ALA A 158 -12.61 -11.67 17.67
N THR A 159 -13.54 -12.50 17.25
CA THR A 159 -14.98 -12.35 17.52
C THR A 159 -15.38 -13.35 18.59
N ARG A 160 -16.10 -12.90 19.62
CA ARG A 160 -16.57 -13.78 20.68
C ARG A 160 -17.57 -14.80 20.13
N SER A 161 -17.42 -16.07 20.50
CA SER A 161 -18.36 -17.13 20.13
C SER A 161 -19.74 -16.91 20.77
N ILE A 162 -20.80 -17.20 20.01
CA ILE A 162 -22.19 -17.15 20.51
C ILE A 162 -22.51 -18.44 21.30
N ILE A 163 -21.87 -19.56 20.94
CA ILE A 163 -22.19 -20.89 21.44
C ILE A 163 -21.47 -21.17 22.75
N GLU A 164 -20.19 -20.84 22.83
CA GLU A 164 -19.34 -21.14 23.98
C GLU A 164 -18.86 -19.89 24.67
N LYS A 165 -19.02 -19.85 25.99
CA LYS A 165 -18.47 -18.74 26.79
C LYS A 165 -16.94 -18.83 26.80
N ASP A 166 -16.28 -17.66 26.64
CA ASP A 166 -14.83 -17.50 26.66
C ASP A 166 -14.05 -18.12 25.48
N VAL A 167 -14.74 -18.52 24.43
CA VAL A 167 -14.14 -18.93 23.17
C VAL A 167 -14.27 -17.81 22.16
N TYR A 168 -13.19 -17.58 21.42
CA TYR A 168 -13.09 -16.57 20.39
C TYR A 168 -12.80 -17.21 19.03
N ILE A 169 -13.31 -16.60 17.98
CA ILE A 169 -13.10 -17.04 16.59
C ILE A 169 -12.20 -16.03 15.91
N ASP A 170 -11.15 -16.50 15.24
CA ASP A 170 -10.19 -15.63 14.53
C ASP A 170 -10.90 -14.80 13.43
N ALA A 171 -10.78 -13.49 13.56
CA ALA A 171 -11.25 -12.50 12.59
C ALA A 171 -10.10 -11.55 12.15
N SER A 172 -8.87 -12.02 12.30
CA SER A 172 -7.65 -11.24 12.01
C SER A 172 -7.56 -10.80 10.56
N LYS A 173 -6.97 -9.63 10.36
CA LYS A 173 -6.65 -9.11 9.04
C LYS A 173 -5.28 -9.57 8.57
N THR A 174 -5.25 -10.03 7.34
CA THR A 174 -4.06 -10.46 6.63
C THR A 174 -3.70 -9.49 5.52
N THR A 175 -2.48 -9.53 5.04
CA THR A 175 -2.06 -8.81 3.85
C THR A 175 -2.85 -9.26 2.63
N LYS A 176 -3.10 -8.34 1.70
CA LYS A 176 -3.73 -8.68 0.42
C LYS A 176 -2.73 -9.42 -0.47
N LYS A 177 -3.26 -10.28 -1.34
CA LYS A 177 -2.44 -11.03 -2.30
C LYS A 177 -1.57 -10.08 -3.13
N GLY A 178 -0.29 -10.36 -3.22
CA GLY A 178 0.69 -9.57 -3.98
C GLY A 178 1.26 -8.36 -3.23
N GLN A 179 0.80 -8.07 -2.03
CA GLN A 179 1.38 -7.01 -1.20
C GLN A 179 2.50 -7.57 -0.34
N ILE A 180 3.71 -7.15 -0.66
CA ILE A 180 4.96 -7.55 -0.01
C ILE A 180 5.72 -6.29 0.35
N GLY A 181 6.29 -6.22 1.54
CA GLY A 181 7.05 -5.06 1.97
C GLY A 181 7.38 -5.06 3.45
N TYR A 182 7.49 -3.88 4.02
CA TYR A 182 7.78 -3.68 5.44
C TYR A 182 6.70 -2.83 6.09
N VAL A 183 6.43 -3.08 7.35
CA VAL A 183 5.55 -2.24 8.17
C VAL A 183 6.26 -0.95 8.48
N ASP A 184 5.73 0.17 8.03
CA ASP A 184 6.27 1.50 8.31
C ASP A 184 5.81 1.98 9.70
N LYS A 185 4.51 1.95 9.97
CA LYS A 185 3.92 2.39 11.23
C LYS A 185 2.75 1.51 11.66
N ALA A 186 2.58 1.36 12.97
CA ALA A 186 1.46 0.65 13.60
C ALA A 186 0.97 1.44 14.82
N PHE A 187 -0.30 1.85 14.84
CA PHE A 187 -0.89 2.68 15.89
C PHE A 187 -2.42 2.51 15.98
#